data_b228b62977e0da2b5f191ad2804c7b9d
#
_entry.id   b228b62977e0da2b5f191ad2804c7b9d
#
_cell.length_a   1.000
_cell.length_b   1.000
_cell.length_c   1.000
_cell.angle_alpha   90.00
_cell.angle_beta   90.00
_cell.angle_gamma   90.00
#
_symmetry.space_group_name_H-M   'P 1'
#
loop_
_entity.id
_entity.type
_entity.pdbx_description
1 polymer ?
#
loop_
_entity_poly.entity_id
_entity_poly.type
_entity_poly.pdbx_seq_one_letter_code
_entity_poly.pdbx_strand_id
1 'polypeptide(L)'
;MHLTSDKRIWIPDDDDWVNWSGDYEQAQFNEVMPHVSNRDVALDIGAHVGIWSMRLAQKFKRVIAFEPVPKHIECWKQNMTKFISGQSEWGNISTLETVALGHENGTAPMKVPNTTNTGMASLVHESNQKTGDRWVQPEWKTFPEIAVETRTLDSYEFNQLDFIKIDVEWFELRVLQGAENTIRKHKPIIYIEMHDTEGFNFMKNLDLDYRILYSHGADRLYKVDTSREWKQHIKKD
;
A
#
# COMPACT_ATOMS: atom_id res chain seq x y z
N MET A 1 15.77 -8.19 -14.30
CA MET A 1 15.80 -6.93 -13.52
C MET A 1 17.09 -6.17 -13.76
N HIS A 2 17.03 -4.85 -13.73
CA HIS A 2 18.18 -3.95 -13.89
C HIS A 2 18.12 -2.84 -12.81
N LEU A 3 19.20 -2.07 -12.65
CA LEU A 3 19.25 -0.96 -11.70
C LEU A 3 18.69 0.32 -12.35
N THR A 4 17.99 1.13 -11.56
CA THR A 4 17.64 2.52 -11.90
C THR A 4 18.88 3.33 -12.30
N SER A 5 18.68 4.46 -12.98
CA SER A 5 19.77 5.35 -13.43
C SER A 5 20.69 5.82 -12.30
N ASP A 6 20.13 6.02 -11.10
CA ASP A 6 20.87 6.37 -9.86
C ASP A 6 21.51 5.15 -9.16
N LYS A 7 21.36 3.94 -9.72
CA LYS A 7 21.92 2.66 -9.25
C LYS A 7 21.52 2.27 -7.83
N ARG A 8 20.39 2.78 -7.33
CA ARG A 8 19.93 2.50 -5.97
C ARG A 8 18.89 1.40 -5.89
N ILE A 9 18.02 1.27 -6.90
CA ILE A 9 16.86 0.39 -6.88
C ILE A 9 16.90 -0.59 -8.06
N TRP A 10 16.62 -1.86 -7.80
CA TRP A 10 16.37 -2.86 -8.82
C TRP A 10 14.93 -2.78 -9.29
N ILE A 11 14.71 -2.75 -10.60
CA ILE A 11 13.41 -2.72 -11.25
C ILE A 11 13.30 -3.83 -12.31
N PRO A 12 12.09 -4.24 -12.73
CA PRO A 12 11.90 -5.23 -13.80
C PRO A 12 12.58 -4.81 -15.11
N ASP A 13 12.99 -5.79 -15.94
CA ASP A 13 13.68 -5.49 -17.22
C ASP A 13 12.78 -4.80 -18.24
N ASP A 14 11.47 -4.98 -18.13
CA ASP A 14 10.44 -4.37 -18.95
C ASP A 14 9.86 -3.07 -18.38
N ASP A 15 10.47 -2.54 -17.29
CA ASP A 15 10.12 -1.25 -16.71
C ASP A 15 11.19 -0.21 -17.10
N ASP A 16 10.81 0.77 -17.88
CA ASP A 16 11.68 1.85 -18.34
C ASP A 16 11.20 3.25 -17.89
N TRP A 17 10.30 3.30 -16.89
CA TRP A 17 9.78 4.55 -16.38
C TRP A 17 10.89 5.39 -15.75
N VAL A 18 11.15 6.54 -16.38
CA VAL A 18 12.30 7.41 -16.06
C VAL A 18 12.31 8.02 -14.66
N ASN A 19 11.16 8.03 -13.98
CA ASN A 19 11.05 8.61 -12.65
C ASN A 19 11.43 7.64 -11.53
N TRP A 20 11.67 6.35 -11.82
CA TRP A 20 12.13 5.42 -10.79
C TRP A 20 13.52 5.83 -10.28
N SER A 21 13.60 6.05 -9.00
CA SER A 21 14.84 6.35 -8.28
C SER A 21 14.71 6.00 -6.80
N GLY A 22 15.82 5.96 -6.09
CA GLY A 22 15.79 5.79 -4.64
C GLY A 22 15.08 6.92 -3.90
N ASP A 23 14.83 8.07 -4.54
CA ASP A 23 14.13 9.22 -3.96
C ASP A 23 12.65 9.30 -4.39
N TYR A 24 12.17 8.35 -5.21
CA TYR A 24 10.76 8.29 -5.60
C TYR A 24 9.86 8.35 -4.36
N GLU A 25 8.91 9.28 -4.31
CA GLU A 25 7.99 9.52 -3.16
C GLU A 25 8.68 9.81 -1.81
N GLN A 26 9.94 10.22 -1.80
CA GLN A 26 10.63 10.58 -0.54
C GLN A 26 10.00 11.78 0.15
N ALA A 27 9.49 12.74 -0.61
CA ALA A 27 8.82 13.92 -0.06
C ALA A 27 7.54 13.52 0.69
N GLN A 28 6.68 12.68 0.07
CA GLN A 28 5.45 12.16 0.69
C GLN A 28 5.76 11.37 1.96
N PHE A 29 6.77 10.50 1.92
CA PHE A 29 7.20 9.75 3.10
C PHE A 29 7.61 10.68 4.25
N ASN A 30 8.35 11.74 3.96
CA ASN A 30 8.81 12.71 4.97
C ASN A 30 7.66 13.52 5.58
N GLU A 31 6.59 13.79 4.81
CA GLU A 31 5.38 14.46 5.30
C GLU A 31 4.51 13.51 6.15
N VAL A 32 4.43 12.25 5.78
CA VAL A 32 3.57 11.25 6.44
C VAL A 32 4.14 10.79 7.79
N MET A 33 5.44 10.48 7.85
CA MET A 33 6.05 9.85 9.03
C MET A 33 6.01 10.66 10.34
N PRO A 34 6.02 11.99 10.34
CA PRO A 34 5.86 12.78 11.59
C PRO A 34 4.51 12.56 12.30
N HIS A 35 3.47 12.14 11.57
CA HIS A 35 2.15 11.87 12.14
C HIS A 35 2.04 10.48 12.82
N VAL A 36 3.01 9.59 12.57
CA VAL A 36 3.04 8.22 13.09
C VAL A 36 3.88 8.17 14.35
N SER A 37 3.23 8.09 15.51
CA SER A 37 3.91 8.05 16.83
C SER A 37 4.33 6.63 17.23
N ASN A 38 3.46 5.64 17.04
CA ASN A 38 3.76 4.23 17.31
C ASN A 38 4.36 3.59 16.05
N ARG A 39 5.38 2.73 16.23
CA ARG A 39 6.16 2.18 15.13
C ARG A 39 6.55 0.74 15.36
N ASP A 40 5.59 -0.06 15.85
CA ASP A 40 5.82 -1.49 16.04
C ASP A 40 5.58 -2.26 14.73
N VAL A 41 4.40 -2.08 14.10
CA VAL A 41 4.03 -2.82 12.88
C VAL A 41 3.50 -1.88 11.80
N ALA A 42 4.08 -1.99 10.60
CA ALA A 42 3.59 -1.34 9.38
C ALA A 42 3.24 -2.37 8.31
N LEU A 43 2.22 -2.08 7.51
CA LEU A 43 1.90 -2.80 6.28
C LEU A 43 2.22 -1.92 5.07
N ASP A 44 2.76 -2.56 4.02
CA ASP A 44 3.02 -1.98 2.70
C ASP A 44 2.22 -2.81 1.67
N ILE A 45 1.01 -2.34 1.34
CA ILE A 45 0.06 -3.04 0.47
C ILE A 45 0.20 -2.46 -0.95
N GLY A 46 0.56 -3.33 -1.92
CA GLY A 46 1.04 -2.91 -3.23
C GLY A 46 2.51 -2.47 -3.14
N ALA A 47 3.36 -3.36 -2.59
CA ALA A 47 4.74 -3.01 -2.27
C ALA A 47 5.64 -2.84 -3.51
N HIS A 48 5.21 -3.32 -4.67
CA HIS A 48 5.94 -3.22 -5.92
C HIS A 48 7.40 -3.69 -5.75
N VAL A 49 8.37 -2.88 -6.12
CA VAL A 49 9.81 -3.19 -5.95
C VAL A 49 10.36 -2.89 -4.56
N GLY A 50 9.53 -2.42 -3.61
CA GLY A 50 9.87 -2.28 -2.19
C GLY A 50 10.43 -0.95 -1.76
N ILE A 51 10.21 0.15 -2.49
CA ILE A 51 10.71 1.48 -2.12
C ILE A 51 10.13 1.92 -0.77
N TRP A 52 8.80 1.80 -0.58
CA TRP A 52 8.17 2.08 0.72
C TRP A 52 8.58 1.07 1.77
N SER A 53 8.64 -0.23 1.45
CA SER A 53 9.08 -1.28 2.37
C SER A 53 10.45 -0.97 3.00
N MET A 54 11.44 -0.55 2.19
CA MET A 54 12.78 -0.18 2.67
C MET A 54 12.75 1.01 3.63
N ARG A 55 11.95 2.04 3.32
CA ARG A 55 11.82 3.23 4.17
C ARG A 55 11.07 2.93 5.47
N LEU A 56 9.99 2.14 5.40
CA LEU A 56 9.26 1.69 6.57
C LEU A 56 10.15 0.85 7.49
N ALA A 57 10.99 -0.03 6.93
CA ALA A 57 11.94 -0.84 7.68
C ALA A 57 12.97 0.00 8.46
N GLN A 58 13.21 1.26 8.09
CA GLN A 58 14.04 2.18 8.88
C GLN A 58 13.31 2.80 10.08
N LYS A 59 11.99 2.71 10.12
CA LYS A 59 11.14 3.41 11.09
C LYS A 59 10.34 2.48 11.99
N PHE A 60 10.04 1.26 11.54
CA PHE A 60 9.19 0.31 12.25
C PHE A 60 9.98 -0.93 12.66
N LYS A 61 9.57 -1.56 13.76
CA LYS A 61 10.18 -2.83 14.21
C LYS A 61 9.86 -3.99 13.27
N ARG A 62 8.67 -3.98 12.67
CA ARG A 62 8.21 -4.99 11.72
C ARG A 62 7.48 -4.36 10.54
N VAL A 63 7.82 -4.81 9.35
CA VAL A 63 7.13 -4.46 8.10
C VAL A 63 6.61 -5.73 7.45
N ILE A 64 5.35 -5.73 7.03
CA ILE A 64 4.75 -6.81 6.24
C ILE A 64 4.33 -6.20 4.92
N ALA A 65 4.97 -6.63 3.84
CA ALA A 65 4.70 -6.19 2.49
C ALA A 65 3.78 -7.19 1.78
N PHE A 66 2.90 -6.70 0.90
CA PHE A 66 2.02 -7.50 0.06
C PHE A 66 2.25 -7.12 -1.40
N GLU A 67 2.68 -8.09 -2.21
CA GLU A 67 2.94 -7.90 -3.63
C GLU A 67 2.74 -9.22 -4.39
N PRO A 68 1.77 -9.32 -5.31
CA PRO A 68 1.48 -10.57 -6.00
C PRO A 68 2.29 -10.79 -7.29
N VAL A 69 2.88 -9.75 -7.90
CA VAL A 69 3.49 -9.85 -9.24
C VAL A 69 4.90 -10.46 -9.16
N PRO A 70 5.17 -11.60 -9.83
CA PRO A 70 6.44 -12.31 -9.67
C PRO A 70 7.69 -11.46 -9.95
N LYS A 71 7.70 -10.65 -11.03
CA LYS A 71 8.84 -9.80 -11.36
C LYS A 71 9.09 -8.69 -10.32
N HIS A 72 8.04 -8.16 -9.70
CA HIS A 72 8.16 -7.19 -8.60
C HIS A 72 8.70 -7.86 -7.33
N ILE A 73 8.20 -9.05 -7.01
CA ILE A 73 8.66 -9.87 -5.88
C ILE A 73 10.19 -10.12 -5.95
N GLU A 74 10.70 -10.44 -7.13
CA GLU A 74 12.14 -10.64 -7.34
C GLU A 74 12.92 -9.34 -7.06
N CYS A 75 12.45 -8.21 -7.60
CA CYS A 75 13.05 -6.90 -7.35
C CYS A 75 12.96 -6.52 -5.87
N TRP A 76 11.81 -6.71 -5.22
CA TRP A 76 11.62 -6.44 -3.80
C TRP A 76 12.63 -7.21 -2.94
N LYS A 77 12.78 -8.52 -3.18
CA LYS A 77 13.76 -9.37 -2.47
C LYS A 77 15.18 -8.86 -2.64
N GLN A 78 15.56 -8.49 -3.86
CA GLN A 78 16.89 -7.96 -4.16
C GLN A 78 17.15 -6.61 -3.48
N ASN A 79 16.17 -5.70 -3.53
CA ASN A 79 16.24 -4.39 -2.91
C ASN A 79 16.34 -4.50 -1.38
N MET A 80 15.50 -5.33 -0.76
CA MET A 80 15.53 -5.54 0.68
C MET A 80 16.82 -6.21 1.14
N THR A 81 17.35 -7.18 0.39
CA THR A 81 18.64 -7.82 0.70
C THR A 81 19.78 -6.82 0.68
N LYS A 82 19.85 -5.97 -0.36
CA LYS A 82 20.86 -4.91 -0.48
C LYS A 82 20.72 -3.91 0.65
N PHE A 83 19.49 -3.53 1.00
CA PHE A 83 19.19 -2.60 2.07
C PHE A 83 19.63 -3.15 3.43
N ILE A 84 19.25 -4.38 3.79
CA ILE A 84 19.58 -5.01 5.08
C ILE A 84 21.11 -5.24 5.21
N SER A 85 21.79 -5.63 4.13
CA SER A 85 23.25 -5.86 4.16
C SER A 85 24.07 -4.58 4.42
N GLY A 86 23.48 -3.40 4.15
CA GLY A 86 24.08 -2.10 4.42
C GLY A 86 23.80 -1.55 5.83
N GLN A 87 22.97 -2.21 6.64
CA GLN A 87 22.53 -1.72 7.94
C GLN A 87 22.74 -2.80 9.03
N SER A 88 23.86 -2.71 9.72
CA SER A 88 24.26 -3.70 10.75
C SER A 88 23.54 -3.58 12.11
N GLU A 89 22.64 -2.59 12.31
CA GLU A 89 22.12 -2.26 13.66
C GLU A 89 20.60 -2.45 13.85
N TRP A 90 19.82 -2.75 12.80
CA TRP A 90 18.37 -2.84 12.93
C TRP A 90 17.89 -4.27 12.69
N GLY A 91 17.59 -4.97 13.79
CA GLY A 91 16.92 -6.27 13.77
C GLY A 91 15.46 -6.23 13.29
N ASN A 92 15.17 -5.41 12.30
CA ASN A 92 13.82 -5.22 11.77
C ASN A 92 13.41 -6.43 10.94
N ILE A 93 12.29 -7.03 11.29
CA ILE A 93 11.72 -8.15 10.55
C ILE A 93 10.86 -7.58 9.42
N SER A 94 11.32 -7.73 8.19
CA SER A 94 10.52 -7.45 7.00
C SER A 94 10.13 -8.77 6.32
N THR A 95 8.83 -8.97 6.14
CA THR A 95 8.28 -10.15 5.46
C THR A 95 7.52 -9.73 4.22
N LEU A 96 7.49 -10.60 3.22
CA LEU A 96 6.74 -10.42 1.98
C LEU A 96 5.71 -11.53 1.85
N GLU A 97 4.44 -11.14 1.79
CA GLU A 97 3.31 -11.97 1.42
C GLU A 97 3.10 -11.84 -0.10
N THR A 98 3.20 -12.96 -0.82
CA THR A 98 3.14 -12.97 -2.29
C THR A 98 1.71 -13.11 -2.81
N VAL A 99 0.80 -12.34 -2.24
CA VAL A 99 -0.63 -12.32 -2.53
C VAL A 99 -1.11 -10.88 -2.76
N ALA A 100 -2.19 -10.72 -3.50
CA ALA A 100 -2.94 -9.47 -3.55
C ALA A 100 -3.92 -9.40 -2.38
N LEU A 101 -4.13 -8.21 -1.82
CA LEU A 101 -5.21 -8.00 -0.86
C LEU A 101 -6.47 -7.50 -1.57
N GLY A 102 -7.63 -7.97 -1.11
CA GLY A 102 -8.93 -7.61 -1.63
C GLY A 102 -10.04 -7.89 -0.62
N HIS A 103 -11.30 -7.91 -1.09
CA HIS A 103 -12.48 -8.13 -0.25
C HIS A 103 -12.82 -9.60 -0.01
N GLU A 104 -12.15 -10.53 -0.71
CA GLU A 104 -12.38 -11.97 -0.58
C GLU A 104 -11.10 -12.78 -0.79
N ASN A 105 -11.07 -13.98 -0.21
CA ASN A 105 -9.98 -14.93 -0.41
C ASN A 105 -10.26 -15.76 -1.68
N GLY A 106 -9.23 -16.00 -2.48
CA GLY A 106 -9.40 -16.81 -3.70
C GLY A 106 -8.26 -16.61 -4.70
N THR A 107 -8.63 -16.56 -5.96
CA THR A 107 -7.74 -16.27 -7.08
C THR A 107 -8.45 -15.29 -8.01
N ALA A 108 -7.75 -14.25 -8.43
CA ALA A 108 -8.30 -13.24 -9.33
C ALA A 108 -7.32 -12.93 -10.48
N PRO A 109 -7.84 -12.50 -11.64
CA PRO A 109 -7.01 -12.00 -12.72
C PRO A 109 -6.43 -10.62 -12.37
N MET A 110 -5.15 -10.42 -12.70
CA MET A 110 -4.43 -9.17 -12.53
C MET A 110 -3.78 -8.75 -13.84
N LYS A 111 -4.01 -7.53 -14.25
CA LYS A 111 -3.34 -6.90 -15.39
C LYS A 111 -1.98 -6.38 -14.95
N VAL A 112 -0.96 -6.75 -15.70
CA VAL A 112 0.43 -6.36 -15.39
C VAL A 112 1.04 -5.72 -16.63
N PRO A 113 1.40 -4.43 -16.60
CA PRO A 113 2.11 -3.80 -17.70
C PRO A 113 3.42 -4.51 -18.01
N ASN A 114 3.73 -4.62 -19.29
CA ASN A 114 4.99 -5.20 -19.78
C ASN A 114 5.85 -4.19 -20.56
N THR A 115 5.50 -2.92 -20.41
CA THR A 115 6.23 -1.78 -20.99
C THR A 115 6.06 -0.58 -20.08
N THR A 116 7.04 0.31 -20.03
CA THR A 116 7.02 1.57 -19.28
C THR A 116 6.88 1.39 -17.77
N ASN A 117 5.78 1.84 -17.15
CA ASN A 117 5.55 1.78 -15.71
C ASN A 117 4.85 0.49 -15.30
N THR A 118 5.61 -0.48 -14.79
CA THR A 118 5.03 -1.76 -14.31
C THR A 118 4.32 -1.62 -12.96
N GLY A 119 4.51 -0.51 -12.26
CA GLY A 119 3.80 -0.19 -11.00
C GLY A 119 2.28 -0.05 -11.18
N MET A 120 1.80 0.20 -12.41
CA MET A 120 0.37 0.27 -12.73
C MET A 120 -0.32 -1.12 -12.78
N ALA A 121 0.24 -2.16 -12.17
CA ALA A 121 -0.38 -3.47 -12.10
C ALA A 121 -1.60 -3.43 -11.17
N SER A 122 -2.75 -3.94 -11.65
CA SER A 122 -4.01 -3.89 -10.91
C SER A 122 -4.86 -5.14 -11.09
N LEU A 123 -5.60 -5.52 -10.05
CA LEU A 123 -6.61 -6.56 -10.15
C LEU A 123 -7.74 -6.14 -11.08
N VAL A 124 -8.25 -7.10 -11.87
CA VAL A 124 -9.35 -6.85 -12.80
C VAL A 124 -10.66 -6.74 -12.03
N HIS A 125 -11.30 -5.58 -12.11
CA HIS A 125 -12.59 -5.32 -11.50
C HIS A 125 -13.50 -4.53 -12.44
N GLU A 126 -14.83 -4.62 -12.26
CA GLU A 126 -15.79 -3.91 -13.11
C GLU A 126 -15.62 -2.38 -13.09
N SER A 127 -15.19 -1.79 -11.97
CA SER A 127 -14.89 -0.35 -11.87
C SER A 127 -13.73 0.06 -12.77
N ASN A 128 -12.72 -0.82 -12.96
CA ASN A 128 -11.58 -0.57 -13.83
C ASN A 128 -11.94 -0.74 -15.33
N GLN A 129 -13.14 -1.29 -15.63
CA GLN A 129 -13.62 -1.52 -16.99
C GLN A 129 -14.55 -0.41 -17.50
N LYS A 130 -15.00 0.50 -16.64
CA LYS A 130 -15.89 1.62 -17.04
C LYS A 130 -15.09 2.67 -17.80
N THR A 131 -15.25 2.66 -19.11
CA THR A 131 -14.74 3.63 -20.08
C THR A 131 -15.51 4.95 -20.01
N GLY A 132 -15.47 5.64 -18.92
CA GLY A 132 -16.18 6.92 -18.75
C GLY A 132 -15.43 7.91 -17.86
N ASP A 133 -14.62 7.41 -16.95
CA ASP A 133 -13.78 8.23 -16.10
C ASP A 133 -12.34 8.27 -16.66
N ARG A 134 -11.75 9.44 -16.60
CA ARG A 134 -10.57 9.93 -17.33
C ARG A 134 -9.28 9.14 -17.20
N TRP A 135 -9.24 8.01 -16.49
CA TRP A 135 -7.98 7.41 -16.00
C TRP A 135 -7.74 5.96 -16.42
N VAL A 136 -8.72 5.26 -16.99
CA VAL A 136 -8.43 3.95 -17.61
C VAL A 136 -7.65 4.21 -18.88
N GLN A 137 -6.34 4.07 -18.82
CA GLN A 137 -5.49 4.14 -20.01
C GLN A 137 -6.04 3.16 -21.05
N PRO A 138 -6.26 3.53 -22.30
CA PRO A 138 -6.75 2.61 -23.33
C PRO A 138 -5.88 1.35 -23.41
N GLU A 139 -4.60 1.49 -23.12
CA GLU A 139 -3.61 0.41 -23.12
C GLU A 139 -3.84 -0.62 -22.01
N TRP A 140 -4.51 -0.27 -20.89
CA TRP A 140 -4.76 -1.21 -19.79
C TRP A 140 -5.47 -2.49 -20.25
N LYS A 141 -6.36 -2.38 -21.26
CA LYS A 141 -7.05 -3.53 -21.85
C LYS A 141 -6.11 -4.52 -22.55
N THR A 142 -4.97 -4.02 -22.99
CA THR A 142 -3.98 -4.80 -23.77
C THR A 142 -2.89 -5.40 -22.88
N PHE A 143 -2.80 -5.00 -21.60
CA PHE A 143 -1.79 -5.55 -20.71
C PHE A 143 -1.98 -7.05 -20.51
N PRO A 144 -0.88 -7.81 -20.44
CA PRO A 144 -0.92 -9.22 -20.06
C PRO A 144 -1.66 -9.44 -18.75
N GLU A 145 -2.32 -10.58 -18.66
CA GLU A 145 -3.08 -10.97 -17.49
C GLU A 145 -2.45 -12.19 -16.84
N ILE A 146 -2.32 -12.17 -15.52
CA ILE A 146 -1.87 -13.29 -14.70
C ILE A 146 -2.92 -13.62 -13.65
N ALA A 147 -2.99 -14.87 -13.21
CA ALA A 147 -3.78 -15.27 -12.06
C ALA A 147 -2.95 -15.09 -10.79
N VAL A 148 -3.49 -14.38 -9.81
CA VAL A 148 -2.83 -14.17 -8.51
C VAL A 148 -3.73 -14.64 -7.37
N GLU A 149 -3.12 -15.15 -6.29
CA GLU A 149 -3.83 -15.42 -5.05
C GLU A 149 -4.31 -14.12 -4.43
N THR A 150 -5.57 -14.11 -3.94
CA THR A 150 -6.15 -12.99 -3.20
C THR A 150 -6.48 -13.38 -1.79
N ARG A 151 -6.29 -12.46 -0.84
CA ARG A 151 -6.69 -12.61 0.56
C ARG A 151 -7.31 -11.33 1.09
N THR A 152 -8.13 -11.46 2.13
CA THR A 152 -8.57 -10.31 2.92
C THR A 152 -7.53 -10.00 3.98
N LEU A 153 -7.34 -8.72 4.33
CA LEU A 153 -6.48 -8.38 5.47
C LEU A 153 -7.06 -8.93 6.78
N ASP A 154 -8.38 -9.05 6.87
CA ASP A 154 -9.09 -9.61 8.03
C ASP A 154 -8.82 -11.13 8.24
N SER A 155 -8.23 -11.82 7.23
CA SER A 155 -7.78 -13.21 7.39
C SER A 155 -6.44 -13.35 8.11
N TYR A 156 -5.76 -12.25 8.39
CA TYR A 156 -4.51 -12.20 9.15
C TYR A 156 -4.75 -11.78 10.60
N GLU A 157 -3.93 -12.28 11.51
CA GLU A 157 -3.98 -11.87 12.90
C GLU A 157 -2.81 -10.93 13.23
N PHE A 158 -3.13 -9.79 13.82
CA PHE A 158 -2.16 -8.82 14.32
C PHE A 158 -2.35 -8.60 15.81
N ASN A 159 -1.25 -8.64 16.58
CA ASN A 159 -1.26 -8.21 17.97
C ASN A 159 -1.32 -6.67 18.07
N GLN A 160 -0.66 -6.01 17.13
CA GLN A 160 -0.62 -4.55 16.99
C GLN A 160 -0.48 -4.21 15.51
N LEU A 161 -1.07 -3.08 15.11
CA LEU A 161 -0.93 -2.51 13.76
C LEU A 161 -1.02 -0.99 13.86
N ASP A 162 0.05 -0.30 13.48
CA ASP A 162 0.17 1.14 13.68
C ASP A 162 0.01 1.95 12.39
N PHE A 163 0.42 1.36 11.27
CA PHE A 163 0.45 2.04 9.99
C PHE A 163 0.11 1.09 8.83
N ILE A 164 -0.66 1.58 7.87
CA ILE A 164 -0.93 0.90 6.59
C ILE A 164 -0.68 1.88 5.46
N LYS A 165 0.16 1.50 4.48
CA LYS A 165 0.20 2.11 3.15
C LYS A 165 -0.62 1.25 2.21
N ILE A 166 -1.51 1.84 1.40
CA ILE A 166 -2.31 1.17 0.38
C ILE A 166 -2.13 1.93 -0.94
N ASP A 167 -1.65 1.22 -1.94
CA ASP A 167 -1.48 1.73 -3.29
C ASP A 167 -1.51 0.50 -4.22
N VAL A 168 -2.68 0.23 -4.76
CA VAL A 168 -3.02 -0.99 -5.49
C VAL A 168 -3.73 -0.71 -6.82
N GLU A 169 -3.57 0.52 -7.30
CA GLU A 169 -3.99 0.95 -8.63
C GLU A 169 -5.48 0.66 -8.90
N TRP A 170 -6.35 1.45 -8.25
CA TRP A 170 -7.82 1.41 -8.39
C TRP A 170 -8.54 0.24 -7.68
N PHE A 171 -7.86 -0.48 -6.81
CA PHE A 171 -8.49 -1.57 -6.04
C PHE A 171 -8.58 -1.27 -4.54
N GLU A 172 -8.31 -0.06 -4.13
CA GLU A 172 -8.20 0.41 -2.73
C GLU A 172 -9.48 0.16 -1.93
N LEU A 173 -10.65 0.46 -2.52
CA LEU A 173 -11.94 0.19 -1.87
C LEU A 173 -12.08 -1.30 -1.51
N ARG A 174 -11.66 -2.20 -2.39
CA ARG A 174 -11.77 -3.65 -2.14
C ARG A 174 -10.80 -4.11 -1.05
N VAL A 175 -9.62 -3.51 -1.00
CA VAL A 175 -8.68 -3.73 0.11
C VAL A 175 -9.28 -3.26 1.43
N LEU A 176 -9.84 -2.05 1.46
CA LEU A 176 -10.51 -1.49 2.66
C LEU A 176 -11.68 -2.37 3.13
N GLN A 177 -12.50 -2.88 2.22
CA GLN A 177 -13.61 -3.79 2.53
C GLN A 177 -13.13 -5.10 3.18
N GLY A 178 -12.03 -5.67 2.67
CA GLY A 178 -11.41 -6.87 3.24
C GLY A 178 -10.55 -6.61 4.49
N ALA A 179 -10.43 -5.36 4.90
CA ALA A 179 -9.64 -4.92 6.05
C ALA A 179 -10.51 -4.32 7.18
N GLU A 180 -11.82 -4.28 7.04
CA GLU A 180 -12.71 -3.50 7.91
C GLU A 180 -12.55 -3.87 9.38
N ASN A 181 -12.55 -5.16 9.72
CA ASN A 181 -12.43 -5.62 11.11
C ASN A 181 -11.04 -5.29 11.69
N THR A 182 -10.00 -5.46 10.89
CA THR A 182 -8.61 -5.10 11.25
C THR A 182 -8.49 -3.61 11.52
N ILE A 183 -9.05 -2.76 10.65
CA ILE A 183 -9.05 -1.31 10.80
C ILE A 183 -9.83 -0.90 12.06
N ARG A 184 -11.01 -1.48 12.29
CA ARG A 184 -11.83 -1.21 13.49
C ARG A 184 -11.10 -1.57 14.77
N LYS A 185 -10.42 -2.72 14.79
CA LYS A 185 -9.71 -3.24 15.95
C LYS A 185 -8.48 -2.41 16.30
N HIS A 186 -7.65 -2.10 15.30
CA HIS A 186 -6.33 -1.51 15.53
C HIS A 186 -6.28 0.00 15.34
N LYS A 187 -7.23 0.57 14.58
CA LYS A 187 -7.31 2.01 14.25
C LYS A 187 -5.97 2.56 13.74
N PRO A 188 -5.30 1.88 12.78
CA PRO A 188 -3.98 2.30 12.30
C PRO A 188 -4.07 3.67 11.62
N ILE A 189 -2.94 4.34 11.49
CA ILE A 189 -2.82 5.45 10.54
C ILE A 189 -2.76 4.84 9.15
N ILE A 190 -3.56 5.39 8.20
CA ILE A 190 -3.70 4.84 6.85
C ILE A 190 -3.25 5.89 5.85
N TYR A 191 -2.21 5.58 5.08
CA TYR A 191 -1.78 6.33 3.90
C TYR A 191 -2.22 5.57 2.65
N ILE A 192 -3.06 6.18 1.85
CA ILE A 192 -3.76 5.51 0.75
C ILE A 192 -3.89 6.42 -0.46
N GLU A 193 -3.61 5.88 -1.65
CA GLU A 193 -3.96 6.50 -2.90
C GLU A 193 -5.45 6.27 -3.20
N MET A 194 -6.29 7.30 -3.13
CA MET A 194 -7.75 7.20 -3.22
C MET A 194 -8.27 7.95 -4.43
N HIS A 195 -8.73 7.21 -5.43
CA HIS A 195 -9.21 7.78 -6.69
C HIS A 195 -10.72 7.93 -6.79
N ASP A 196 -11.49 7.20 -5.97
CA ASP A 196 -12.95 7.14 -6.10
C ASP A 196 -13.70 7.67 -4.87
N THR A 197 -14.94 8.10 -5.11
CA THR A 197 -15.84 8.60 -4.05
C THR A 197 -16.30 7.47 -3.12
N GLU A 198 -16.34 6.22 -3.59
CA GLU A 198 -16.83 5.09 -2.79
C GLU A 198 -15.84 4.75 -1.67
N GLY A 199 -14.53 4.84 -1.94
CA GLY A 199 -13.49 4.70 -0.92
C GLY A 199 -13.57 5.78 0.15
N PHE A 200 -13.80 7.05 -0.23
CA PHE A 200 -14.05 8.14 0.74
C PHE A 200 -15.27 7.86 1.59
N ASN A 201 -16.37 7.40 0.99
CA ASN A 201 -17.60 7.08 1.71
C ASN A 201 -17.37 5.88 2.65
N PHE A 202 -16.60 4.88 2.23
CA PHE A 202 -16.24 3.76 3.09
C PHE A 202 -15.52 4.24 4.35
N MET A 203 -14.46 5.03 4.21
CA MET A 203 -13.71 5.60 5.34
C MET A 203 -14.59 6.42 6.30
N LYS A 204 -15.52 7.20 5.75
CA LYS A 204 -16.49 7.97 6.53
C LYS A 204 -17.47 7.08 7.29
N ASN A 205 -17.93 5.98 6.66
CA ASN A 205 -18.93 5.07 7.22
C ASN A 205 -18.33 4.07 8.24
N LEU A 206 -17.00 4.03 8.39
CA LEU A 206 -16.36 3.27 9.47
C LEU A 206 -16.76 3.76 10.87
N ASP A 207 -17.30 4.99 10.99
CA ASP A 207 -17.70 5.58 12.29
C ASP A 207 -16.58 5.54 13.36
N LEU A 208 -15.35 5.77 12.90
CA LEU A 208 -14.13 5.78 13.72
C LEU A 208 -13.49 7.15 13.86
N ASP A 209 -14.20 8.22 13.45
CA ASP A 209 -13.67 9.60 13.44
C ASP A 209 -12.32 9.77 12.71
N TYR A 210 -12.09 9.00 11.64
CA TYR A 210 -10.92 9.20 10.79
C TYR A 210 -10.94 10.58 10.14
N ARG A 211 -9.82 11.28 10.23
CA ARG A 211 -9.61 12.59 9.59
C ARG A 211 -8.45 12.55 8.64
N ILE A 212 -8.56 13.32 7.57
CA ILE A 212 -7.46 13.53 6.63
C ILE A 212 -6.51 14.56 7.23
N LEU A 213 -5.26 14.17 7.46
CA LEU A 213 -4.19 15.03 7.97
C LEU A 213 -3.28 15.56 6.86
N TYR A 214 -3.16 14.83 5.76
CA TYR A 214 -2.33 15.18 4.62
C TYR A 214 -3.00 14.75 3.32
N SER A 215 -2.80 15.53 2.25
CA SER A 215 -3.28 15.23 0.91
C SER A 215 -2.27 15.71 -0.12
N HIS A 216 -1.97 14.84 -1.10
CA HIS A 216 -1.15 15.17 -2.26
C HIS A 216 -1.67 14.39 -3.46
N GLY A 217 -2.16 15.08 -4.51
CA GLY A 217 -2.82 14.38 -5.63
C GLY A 217 -3.97 13.50 -5.15
N ALA A 218 -3.90 12.21 -5.43
CA ALA A 218 -4.84 11.20 -4.95
C ALA A 218 -4.51 10.66 -3.55
N ASP A 219 -3.31 10.91 -3.05
CA ASP A 219 -2.85 10.43 -1.73
C ASP A 219 -3.57 11.10 -0.57
N ARG A 220 -3.92 10.30 0.42
CA ARG A 220 -4.56 10.76 1.67
C ARG A 220 -3.94 10.06 2.87
N LEU A 221 -3.66 10.84 3.92
CA LEU A 221 -3.29 10.31 5.22
C LEU A 221 -4.46 10.42 6.18
N TYR A 222 -4.98 9.29 6.61
CA TYR A 222 -6.05 9.18 7.58
C TYR A 222 -5.52 8.84 8.96
N LYS A 223 -6.04 9.51 9.98
CA LYS A 223 -5.78 9.21 11.40
C LYS A 223 -7.05 9.40 12.21
N VAL A 224 -7.29 8.51 13.17
CA VAL A 224 -8.42 8.64 14.11
C VAL A 224 -8.18 9.83 15.03
N ASP A 225 -9.20 10.70 15.15
CA ASP A 225 -9.19 11.81 16.08
C ASP A 225 -9.64 11.36 17.48
N THR A 226 -8.67 11.03 18.31
CA THR A 226 -8.92 10.60 19.70
C THR A 226 -9.35 11.74 20.63
N SER A 227 -9.32 13.01 20.18
CA SER A 227 -9.68 14.17 21.00
C SER A 227 -11.16 14.22 21.36
N ARG A 228 -12.02 13.48 20.65
CA ARG A 228 -13.48 13.40 20.91
C ARG A 228 -13.88 12.29 21.90
N GLU A 229 -13.10 11.27 22.12
CA GLU A 229 -13.39 10.21 23.10
C GLU A 229 -13.54 10.81 24.52
N TRP A 230 -12.81 11.88 24.84
CA TRP A 230 -12.91 12.62 26.09
C TRP A 230 -14.27 13.30 26.31
N LYS A 231 -14.93 13.79 25.26
CA LYS A 231 -16.20 14.52 25.36
C LYS A 231 -17.42 13.62 25.60
N GLN A 232 -17.34 12.34 25.27
CA GLN A 232 -18.44 11.38 25.52
C GLN A 232 -18.47 10.87 26.95
N HIS A 233 -17.32 10.85 27.64
CA HIS A 233 -17.25 10.42 29.05
C HIS A 233 -17.65 11.53 30.05
N ILE A 234 -17.58 12.80 29.65
CA ILE A 234 -17.99 13.94 30.53
C ILE A 234 -19.51 14.15 30.57
N LYS A 235 -20.29 13.54 29.67
CA LYS A 235 -21.75 13.67 29.62
C LYS A 235 -22.53 12.58 30.34
N LYS A 236 -21.90 11.73 31.15
CA LYS A 236 -22.51 10.60 31.87
C LYS A 236 -22.43 10.71 33.40
N ASP A 237 -22.10 11.90 33.93
CA ASP A 237 -22.21 12.21 35.36
C ASP A 237 -23.33 13.22 35.61
#